data_c3e0e9df8e9725e66ac7612abe5340fa
#
_entry.id   c3e0e9df8e9725e66ac7612abe5340fa
#
_cell.length_a   1.000
_cell.length_b   1.000
_cell.length_c   1.000
_cell.angle_alpha   90.00
_cell.angle_beta   90.00
_cell.angle_gamma   90.00
#
_symmetry.space_group_name_H-M   'P 1'
#
loop_
_entity.id
_entity.type
_entity.pdbx_description
1 polymer ?
#
loop_
_entity_poly.entity_id
_entity_poly.type
_entity_poly.pdbx_seq_one_letter_code
_entity_poly.pdbx_strand_id
1 'polypeptide(L)'
;QCNHRWKERICPKQRGEKINCEACGHREWTKLEPRKIIEHLLGSREDGADVLGIYPLLPDGTCRFLVFDFDNHEKGAEKTDFANADEEWHEEVDALRRICESNGITPLVERSRSGRGAHVWIFFKKPVPASLARNFGFLLLDKGSASINLKSFHYYDRMYPSQDVASSIGNLIALPLQGQALKSGNSAFVDKNWNAYPDQWDILLNHTEKLSLEDIEEHMKKWQTELAEKKGIVSLEALQSRPKPWKKKDGFVKSDVVGKMHIVLGDGIYVDTLNLMPRLQNQIRSMAAFDNPIFYKNKRLGYSNYYNFSAIYMGKDIDGYIRIPRGLRDNLCTSCKEAGIEYEIIDHREKGRPIRVAFNGDLKTQQDLAAQRLLAFDHGVLSAATAFGKTVVCSYLIAERKVNTLILLQSKDLLEQWVDELNKFLIIDEEPPIYKTKSGREKRRNSVIGILHGNKNTLTGIIDVAMIGSIYSKGKFNELINSYGMVLMDECHHCGSNTSIEVMQKVNARYIYGVSATPKRG
;
A
#
# COMPACT_ATOMS: atom_id res chain seq x y z
N GLN A 1 7.01 -21.18 -26.50
CA GLN A 1 8.44 -21.01 -26.20
C GLN A 1 9.20 -20.71 -27.50
N CYS A 2 10.31 -19.96 -27.42
CA CYS A 2 11.15 -19.69 -28.58
C CYS A 2 12.20 -20.80 -28.71
N ASN A 3 12.32 -21.35 -29.91
CA ASN A 3 13.31 -22.39 -30.23
C ASN A 3 14.76 -21.89 -30.05
N HIS A 4 14.98 -20.58 -30.13
CA HIS A 4 16.27 -19.95 -29.93
C HIS A 4 16.52 -19.44 -28.50
N ARG A 5 15.60 -19.70 -27.56
CA ARG A 5 15.75 -19.27 -26.18
C ARG A 5 17.04 -19.86 -25.58
N TRP A 6 17.90 -18.98 -25.09
CA TRP A 6 19.18 -19.28 -24.46
C TRP A 6 20.19 -19.97 -25.39
N LYS A 7 19.93 -20.01 -26.71
CA LYS A 7 20.95 -20.53 -27.67
C LYS A 7 22.10 -19.54 -27.77
N GLU A 8 23.31 -20.09 -27.61
CA GLU A 8 24.56 -19.34 -27.73
C GLU A 8 24.65 -18.66 -29.12
N ARG A 9 25.15 -17.42 -29.13
CA ARG A 9 25.29 -16.54 -30.30
C ARG A 9 23.99 -16.11 -31.01
N ILE A 10 22.83 -16.68 -30.70
CA ILE A 10 21.55 -16.35 -31.35
C ILE A 10 20.67 -15.53 -30.41
N CYS A 11 20.51 -15.97 -29.16
CA CYS A 11 19.62 -15.32 -28.19
C CYS A 11 20.30 -14.14 -27.52
N PRO A 12 19.81 -12.89 -27.70
CA PRO A 12 20.44 -11.72 -27.08
C PRO A 12 20.41 -11.77 -25.54
N LYS A 13 19.41 -12.43 -24.94
CA LYS A 13 19.34 -12.59 -23.46
C LYS A 13 20.49 -13.40 -22.89
N GLN A 14 21.09 -14.30 -23.67
CA GLN A 14 22.26 -15.04 -23.22
C GLN A 14 23.49 -14.15 -23.09
N ARG A 15 23.54 -13.04 -23.85
CA ARG A 15 24.58 -12.03 -23.75
C ARG A 15 24.28 -10.95 -22.69
N GLY A 16 23.24 -11.15 -21.87
CA GLY A 16 22.83 -10.20 -20.83
C GLY A 16 22.00 -9.01 -21.36
N GLU A 17 21.61 -9.03 -22.63
CA GLU A 17 20.82 -7.94 -23.23
C GLU A 17 19.37 -7.99 -22.74
N LYS A 18 18.85 -6.85 -22.26
CA LYS A 18 17.43 -6.69 -21.91
C LYS A 18 16.61 -6.46 -23.18
N ILE A 19 16.09 -7.53 -23.76
CA ILE A 19 15.25 -7.47 -24.96
C ILE A 19 13.85 -8.01 -24.70
N ASN A 20 12.85 -7.35 -25.26
CA ASN A 20 11.50 -7.92 -25.35
C ASN A 20 11.49 -9.05 -26.39
N CYS A 21 11.12 -10.28 -25.96
CA CYS A 21 11.06 -11.43 -26.84
C CYS A 21 10.04 -11.26 -27.98
N GLU A 22 9.02 -10.42 -27.83
CA GLU A 22 8.03 -10.15 -28.88
C GLU A 22 8.62 -9.34 -30.03
N ALA A 23 9.54 -8.44 -29.74
CA ALA A 23 10.24 -7.61 -30.73
C ALA A 23 11.57 -8.21 -31.21
N CYS A 24 11.93 -9.43 -30.78
CA CYS A 24 13.19 -10.06 -31.11
C CYS A 24 13.22 -10.56 -32.57
N GLY A 25 14.14 -10.04 -33.40
CA GLY A 25 14.31 -10.46 -34.79
C GLY A 25 14.78 -11.90 -34.97
N HIS A 26 15.33 -12.54 -33.93
CA HIS A 26 15.74 -13.94 -33.91
C HIS A 26 14.69 -14.87 -33.32
N ARG A 27 13.45 -14.37 -33.10
CA ARG A 27 12.37 -15.15 -32.49
C ARG A 27 11.87 -16.24 -33.43
N GLU A 28 11.84 -17.46 -32.92
CA GLU A 28 11.22 -18.62 -33.58
C GLU A 28 10.34 -19.37 -32.57
N TRP A 29 9.00 -19.30 -32.74
CA TRP A 29 8.09 -19.97 -31.82
C TRP A 29 8.08 -21.49 -32.07
N THR A 30 8.22 -22.26 -30.98
CA THR A 30 7.97 -23.70 -30.98
C THR A 30 6.52 -23.97 -31.33
N LYS A 31 6.26 -24.75 -32.33
CA LYS A 31 4.90 -25.23 -32.62
C LYS A 31 4.40 -26.13 -31.50
N LEU A 32 3.15 -26.00 -31.15
CA LEU A 32 2.49 -26.93 -30.24
C LEU A 32 2.09 -28.16 -31.02
N GLU A 33 2.73 -29.28 -30.74
CA GLU A 33 2.49 -30.59 -31.33
C GLU A 33 1.97 -31.53 -30.24
N PRO A 34 1.17 -32.57 -30.60
CA PRO A 34 0.68 -33.56 -29.63
C PRO A 34 1.79 -34.19 -28.79
N ARG A 35 2.95 -34.39 -29.39
CA ARG A 35 4.14 -34.91 -28.70
C ARG A 35 4.53 -34.04 -27.49
N LYS A 36 4.41 -32.71 -27.56
CA LYS A 36 4.74 -31.82 -26.45
C LYS A 36 3.79 -31.98 -25.26
N ILE A 37 2.52 -32.25 -25.54
CA ILE A 37 1.54 -32.58 -24.52
C ILE A 37 1.88 -33.90 -23.85
N ILE A 38 2.22 -34.91 -24.64
CA ILE A 38 2.66 -36.24 -24.15
C ILE A 38 3.91 -36.10 -23.28
N GLU A 39 4.92 -35.34 -23.73
CA GLU A 39 6.14 -35.08 -22.95
C GLU A 39 5.82 -34.45 -21.58
N HIS A 40 4.89 -33.48 -21.52
CA HIS A 40 4.43 -32.88 -20.28
C HIS A 40 3.76 -33.89 -19.35
N LEU A 41 2.83 -34.70 -19.89
CA LEU A 41 2.09 -35.69 -19.12
C LEU A 41 2.97 -36.85 -18.63
N LEU A 42 4.02 -37.21 -19.39
CA LEU A 42 4.98 -38.25 -18.98
C LEU A 42 6.01 -37.72 -17.97
N GLY A 43 6.34 -36.44 -18.01
CA GLY A 43 7.36 -35.85 -17.15
C GLY A 43 8.73 -36.49 -17.37
N SER A 44 9.13 -36.60 -18.62
CA SER A 44 10.36 -37.35 -19.00
C SER A 44 11.65 -36.57 -18.75
N ARG A 45 11.55 -35.27 -18.42
CA ARG A 45 12.72 -34.40 -18.26
C ARG A 45 12.86 -33.88 -16.83
N GLU A 46 13.95 -34.25 -16.19
CA GLU A 46 14.28 -33.81 -14.84
C GLU A 46 14.50 -32.28 -14.74
N ASP A 47 14.99 -31.64 -15.84
CA ASP A 47 15.19 -30.19 -15.90
C ASP A 47 13.88 -29.38 -16.03
N GLY A 48 12.71 -30.06 -16.11
CA GLY A 48 11.39 -29.43 -16.22
C GLY A 48 11.16 -28.69 -17.54
N ALA A 49 11.99 -28.92 -18.56
CA ALA A 49 11.84 -28.26 -19.86
C ALA A 49 10.65 -28.80 -20.69
N ASP A 50 9.99 -29.84 -20.22
CA ASP A 50 8.75 -30.40 -20.73
C ASP A 50 7.49 -29.82 -20.12
N VAL A 51 7.61 -28.95 -19.11
CA VAL A 51 6.45 -28.26 -18.50
C VAL A 51 5.82 -27.32 -19.51
N LEU A 52 4.55 -27.59 -19.82
CA LEU A 52 3.73 -26.71 -20.65
C LEU A 52 2.96 -25.71 -19.79
N GLY A 53 2.68 -24.56 -20.37
CA GLY A 53 1.77 -23.58 -19.80
C GLY A 53 0.84 -23.04 -20.88
N ILE A 54 -0.28 -22.51 -20.43
CA ILE A 54 -1.31 -21.95 -21.29
C ILE A 54 -1.52 -20.47 -20.99
N TYR A 55 -1.78 -19.68 -22.03
CA TYR A 55 -2.23 -18.31 -21.92
C TYR A 55 -3.76 -18.30 -21.83
N PRO A 56 -4.34 -17.91 -20.68
CA PRO A 56 -5.80 -17.95 -20.48
C PRO A 56 -6.53 -16.93 -21.35
N LEU A 57 -5.89 -15.79 -21.62
CA LEU A 57 -6.46 -14.70 -22.42
C LEU A 57 -6.30 -15.00 -23.91
N LEU A 58 -7.43 -15.09 -24.62
CA LEU A 58 -7.48 -15.27 -26.08
C LEU A 58 -7.26 -13.91 -26.78
N PRO A 59 -6.85 -13.93 -28.08
CA PRO A 59 -6.59 -12.69 -28.84
C PRO A 59 -7.78 -11.74 -28.97
N ASP A 60 -9.00 -12.27 -28.87
CA ASP A 60 -10.26 -11.52 -28.93
C ASP A 60 -10.69 -10.94 -27.56
N GLY A 61 -9.86 -11.04 -26.53
CA GLY A 61 -10.15 -10.56 -25.19
C GLY A 61 -11.09 -11.48 -24.38
N THR A 62 -11.28 -12.72 -24.83
CA THR A 62 -12.10 -13.72 -24.10
C THR A 62 -11.22 -14.75 -23.39
N CYS A 63 -11.82 -15.57 -22.53
CA CYS A 63 -11.17 -16.69 -21.86
C CYS A 63 -12.13 -17.88 -21.73
N ARG A 64 -11.60 -19.09 -21.61
CA ARG A 64 -12.35 -20.34 -21.45
C ARG A 64 -12.41 -20.86 -20.03
N PHE A 65 -11.63 -20.28 -19.14
CA PHE A 65 -11.55 -20.63 -17.73
C PHE A 65 -11.06 -19.45 -16.91
N LEU A 66 -11.33 -19.51 -15.63
CA LEU A 66 -10.80 -18.64 -14.59
C LEU A 66 -9.98 -19.50 -13.64
N VAL A 67 -8.82 -19.02 -13.21
CA VAL A 67 -7.98 -19.72 -12.22
C VAL A 67 -7.53 -18.75 -11.15
N PHE A 68 -7.68 -19.17 -9.89
CA PHE A 68 -7.10 -18.49 -8.74
C PHE A 68 -5.84 -19.23 -8.34
N ASP A 69 -4.75 -18.49 -8.21
CA ASP A 69 -3.43 -18.99 -7.85
C ASP A 69 -3.14 -18.63 -6.39
N PHE A 70 -2.93 -19.65 -5.58
CA PHE A 70 -2.54 -19.54 -4.18
C PHE A 70 -1.15 -20.13 -4.03
N ASP A 71 -0.20 -19.35 -3.52
CA ASP A 71 1.18 -19.78 -3.36
C ASP A 71 1.76 -19.32 -2.02
N ASN A 72 2.44 -20.23 -1.34
CA ASN A 72 3.18 -19.91 -0.11
C ASN A 72 4.61 -19.48 -0.48
N HIS A 73 4.84 -18.17 -0.49
CA HIS A 73 6.10 -17.55 -0.87
C HIS A 73 7.11 -17.40 0.27
N GLU A 74 6.88 -17.93 1.45
CA GLU A 74 7.83 -17.80 2.56
C GLU A 74 9.20 -18.38 2.18
N LYS A 75 10.08 -17.48 1.81
CA LYS A 75 11.49 -17.77 1.54
C LYS A 75 12.22 -17.81 2.88
N GLY A 76 12.60 -18.99 3.32
CA GLY A 76 13.61 -19.11 4.36
C GLY A 76 13.29 -19.93 5.60
N ALA A 77 12.21 -20.68 5.66
CA ALA A 77 12.07 -21.73 6.64
C ALA A 77 13.07 -22.85 6.27
N GLU A 78 14.13 -22.98 7.05
CA GLU A 78 14.97 -24.18 7.05
C GLU A 78 14.07 -25.41 7.24
N LYS A 79 14.43 -26.52 6.61
CA LYS A 79 13.68 -27.79 6.46
C LYS A 79 13.19 -28.50 7.76
N THR A 80 13.02 -27.81 8.86
CA THR A 80 12.83 -28.43 10.17
C THR A 80 11.44 -28.25 10.82
N ASP A 81 10.53 -27.41 10.28
CA ASP A 81 9.20 -27.19 10.89
C ASP A 81 8.03 -27.30 9.88
N PHE A 82 8.01 -28.38 9.10
CA PHE A 82 7.03 -28.63 8.03
C PHE A 82 5.63 -29.06 8.51
N ALA A 83 5.38 -29.23 9.80
CA ALA A 83 4.10 -29.80 10.24
C ALA A 83 2.96 -28.78 10.40
N ASN A 84 3.22 -27.47 10.55
CA ASN A 84 2.17 -26.47 10.82
C ASN A 84 2.04 -25.36 9.78
N ALA A 85 3.02 -25.12 8.92
CA ALA A 85 2.97 -24.09 7.90
C ALA A 85 2.20 -24.49 6.62
N ASP A 86 1.92 -25.78 6.46
CA ASP A 86 1.22 -26.32 5.28
C ASP A 86 -0.31 -26.24 5.37
N GLU A 87 -0.89 -25.96 6.53
CA GLU A 87 -2.34 -26.00 6.70
C GLU A 87 -3.04 -24.65 6.47
N GLU A 88 -2.37 -23.52 6.70
CA GLU A 88 -3.02 -22.21 6.63
C GLU A 88 -3.47 -21.81 5.23
N TRP A 89 -2.70 -22.09 4.17
CA TRP A 89 -3.13 -21.80 2.79
C TRP A 89 -4.23 -22.74 2.31
N HIS A 90 -4.36 -23.96 2.87
CA HIS A 90 -5.47 -24.87 2.63
C HIS A 90 -6.78 -24.24 3.05
N GLU A 91 -6.83 -23.56 4.21
CA GLU A 91 -8.05 -22.92 4.71
C GLU A 91 -8.58 -21.85 3.76
N GLU A 92 -7.69 -21.06 3.17
CA GLU A 92 -8.08 -20.04 2.19
C GLU A 92 -8.63 -20.65 0.90
N VAL A 93 -7.98 -21.69 0.37
CA VAL A 93 -8.45 -22.42 -0.81
C VAL A 93 -9.80 -23.08 -0.53
N ASP A 94 -9.95 -23.70 0.63
CA ASP A 94 -11.19 -24.36 1.03
C ASP A 94 -12.31 -23.35 1.30
N ALA A 95 -12.00 -22.14 1.76
CA ALA A 95 -12.98 -21.07 1.86
C ALA A 95 -13.52 -20.69 0.49
N LEU A 96 -12.64 -20.52 -0.51
CA LEU A 96 -13.06 -20.23 -1.88
C LEU A 96 -13.85 -21.39 -2.48
N ARG A 97 -13.41 -22.65 -2.25
CA ARG A 97 -14.14 -23.87 -2.66
C ARG A 97 -15.56 -23.89 -2.09
N ARG A 98 -15.71 -23.69 -0.77
CA ARG A 98 -17.02 -23.67 -0.09
C ARG A 98 -17.95 -22.58 -0.65
N ILE A 99 -17.42 -21.39 -0.93
CA ILE A 99 -18.23 -20.32 -1.54
C ILE A 99 -18.67 -20.69 -2.96
N CYS A 100 -17.81 -21.28 -3.77
CA CYS A 100 -18.22 -21.79 -5.08
C CYS A 100 -19.34 -22.81 -4.93
N GLU A 101 -19.13 -23.87 -4.14
CA GLU A 101 -20.09 -24.96 -3.97
C GLU A 101 -21.43 -24.50 -3.38
N SER A 102 -21.42 -23.60 -2.39
CA SER A 102 -22.64 -23.03 -1.81
C SER A 102 -23.47 -22.19 -2.78
N ASN A 103 -22.87 -21.81 -3.91
CA ASN A 103 -23.54 -21.11 -4.99
C ASN A 103 -23.73 -21.98 -6.25
N GLY A 104 -23.58 -23.30 -6.15
CA GLY A 104 -23.80 -24.23 -7.26
C GLY A 104 -22.68 -24.19 -8.31
N ILE A 105 -21.49 -23.75 -7.94
CA ILE A 105 -20.31 -23.72 -8.80
C ILE A 105 -19.38 -24.84 -8.35
N THR A 106 -18.99 -25.73 -9.25
CA THR A 106 -18.07 -26.82 -8.96
C THR A 106 -16.65 -26.47 -9.42
N PRO A 107 -15.79 -25.94 -8.53
CA PRO A 107 -14.40 -25.65 -8.89
C PRO A 107 -13.58 -26.94 -8.86
N LEU A 108 -12.58 -27.05 -9.72
CA LEU A 108 -11.52 -28.04 -9.57
C LEU A 108 -10.32 -27.42 -8.84
N VAL A 109 -9.87 -28.08 -7.80
CA VAL A 109 -8.68 -27.66 -7.06
C VAL A 109 -7.52 -28.55 -7.44
N GLU A 110 -6.45 -27.95 -7.96
CA GLU A 110 -5.18 -28.58 -8.29
C GLU A 110 -4.16 -28.21 -7.23
N ARG A 111 -3.48 -29.19 -6.63
CA ARG A 111 -2.26 -28.91 -5.88
C ARG A 111 -1.19 -28.46 -6.87
N SER A 112 -0.55 -27.32 -6.61
CA SER A 112 0.46 -26.76 -7.51
C SER A 112 1.62 -27.73 -7.75
N ARG A 113 2.37 -27.51 -8.81
CA ARG A 113 3.53 -28.34 -9.15
C ARG A 113 4.60 -28.35 -8.04
N SER A 114 4.75 -27.27 -7.31
CA SER A 114 5.69 -27.17 -6.17
C SER A 114 5.21 -27.90 -4.92
N GLY A 115 3.91 -28.21 -4.82
CA GLY A 115 3.25 -28.74 -3.63
C GLY A 115 3.01 -27.71 -2.52
N ARG A 116 3.39 -26.44 -2.72
CA ARG A 116 3.29 -25.37 -1.72
C ARG A 116 2.20 -24.35 -2.00
N GLY A 117 1.22 -24.73 -2.78
CA GLY A 117 0.10 -23.90 -3.14
C GLY A 117 -0.92 -24.68 -3.98
N ALA A 118 -1.92 -23.98 -4.48
CA ALA A 118 -2.98 -24.59 -5.29
C ALA A 118 -3.49 -23.63 -6.37
N HIS A 119 -4.06 -24.22 -7.40
CA HIS A 119 -4.83 -23.53 -8.42
C HIS A 119 -6.29 -23.94 -8.31
N VAL A 120 -7.20 -22.97 -8.21
CA VAL A 120 -8.66 -23.20 -8.20
C VAL A 120 -9.21 -22.86 -9.57
N TRP A 121 -9.64 -23.86 -10.30
CA TRP A 121 -10.07 -23.76 -11.71
C TRP A 121 -11.60 -23.69 -11.80
N ILE A 122 -12.11 -22.74 -12.58
CA ILE A 122 -13.53 -22.63 -12.98
C ILE A 122 -13.59 -22.58 -14.49
N PHE A 123 -14.27 -23.51 -15.13
CA PHE A 123 -14.35 -23.64 -16.57
C PHE A 123 -15.63 -23.05 -17.15
N PHE A 124 -15.57 -22.56 -18.38
CA PHE A 124 -16.70 -21.98 -19.10
C PHE A 124 -17.13 -22.86 -20.29
N LYS A 125 -18.45 -22.95 -20.54
CA LYS A 125 -19.00 -23.71 -21.69
C LYS A 125 -18.53 -23.14 -23.02
N LYS A 126 -18.47 -21.80 -23.12
CA LYS A 126 -17.99 -21.04 -24.28
C LYS A 126 -17.01 -19.95 -23.79
N PRO A 127 -16.19 -19.38 -24.68
CA PRO A 127 -15.38 -18.23 -24.30
C PRO A 127 -16.25 -17.09 -23.78
N VAL A 128 -15.86 -16.49 -22.67
CA VAL A 128 -16.50 -15.32 -22.05
C VAL A 128 -15.55 -14.12 -22.03
N PRO A 129 -16.04 -12.88 -22.04
CA PRO A 129 -15.17 -11.71 -21.91
C PRO A 129 -14.30 -11.81 -20.65
N ALA A 130 -13.00 -11.61 -20.80
CA ALA A 130 -12.05 -11.72 -19.68
C ALA A 130 -12.36 -10.73 -18.56
N SER A 131 -12.83 -9.52 -18.89
CA SER A 131 -13.28 -8.53 -17.91
C SER A 131 -14.45 -9.03 -17.06
N LEU A 132 -15.42 -9.72 -17.66
CA LEU A 132 -16.57 -10.30 -16.96
C LEU A 132 -16.10 -11.45 -16.04
N ALA A 133 -15.29 -12.38 -16.56
CA ALA A 133 -14.74 -13.49 -15.79
C ALA A 133 -13.95 -12.99 -14.57
N ARG A 134 -13.13 -11.95 -14.75
CA ARG A 134 -12.36 -11.35 -13.65
C ARG A 134 -13.25 -10.65 -12.61
N ASN A 135 -14.26 -9.92 -13.03
CA ASN A 135 -15.21 -9.29 -12.11
C ASN A 135 -15.95 -10.34 -11.29
N PHE A 136 -16.38 -11.42 -11.93
CA PHE A 136 -16.98 -12.58 -11.26
C PHE A 136 -16.01 -13.20 -10.24
N GLY A 137 -14.75 -13.39 -10.61
CA GLY A 137 -13.73 -13.93 -9.72
C GLY A 137 -13.45 -13.02 -8.51
N PHE A 138 -13.41 -11.71 -8.68
CA PHE A 138 -13.28 -10.78 -7.55
C PHE A 138 -14.46 -10.84 -6.58
N LEU A 139 -15.69 -11.00 -7.09
CA LEU A 139 -16.86 -11.18 -6.23
C LEU A 139 -16.80 -12.48 -5.44
N LEU A 140 -16.26 -13.56 -6.03
CA LEU A 140 -16.04 -14.83 -5.32
C LEU A 140 -15.01 -14.67 -4.18
N LEU A 141 -13.89 -13.98 -4.45
CA LEU A 141 -12.89 -13.69 -3.42
C LEU A 141 -13.44 -12.84 -2.29
N ASP A 142 -14.21 -11.80 -2.60
CA ASP A 142 -14.84 -10.94 -1.59
C ASP A 142 -15.81 -11.74 -0.70
N LYS A 143 -16.61 -12.64 -1.29
CA LYS A 143 -17.51 -13.51 -0.52
C LYS A 143 -16.71 -14.54 0.30
N GLY A 144 -15.66 -15.12 -0.24
CA GLY A 144 -14.81 -16.10 0.43
C GLY A 144 -14.10 -15.50 1.64
N SER A 145 -13.49 -14.35 1.49
CA SER A 145 -12.82 -13.65 2.60
C SER A 145 -13.79 -13.27 3.71
N ALA A 146 -14.99 -12.83 3.36
CA ALA A 146 -16.03 -12.52 4.34
C ALA A 146 -16.51 -13.76 5.12
N SER A 147 -16.47 -14.96 4.52
CA SER A 147 -16.92 -16.21 5.15
C SER A 147 -16.01 -16.70 6.27
N ILE A 148 -14.73 -16.34 6.22
CA ILE A 148 -13.71 -16.75 7.21
C ILE A 148 -13.19 -15.57 8.04
N ASN A 149 -13.90 -14.42 8.02
CA ASN A 149 -13.53 -13.19 8.73
C ASN A 149 -12.13 -12.65 8.40
N LEU A 150 -11.57 -13.01 7.25
CA LEU A 150 -10.31 -12.44 6.77
C LEU A 150 -10.58 -11.12 6.05
N LYS A 151 -9.68 -10.15 6.27
CA LYS A 151 -9.69 -8.88 5.51
C LYS A 151 -9.28 -9.08 4.05
N SER A 152 -8.47 -10.12 3.77
CA SER A 152 -8.02 -10.54 2.44
C SER A 152 -7.43 -11.94 2.54
N PHE A 153 -7.35 -12.65 1.42
CA PHE A 153 -6.59 -13.88 1.32
C PHE A 153 -5.09 -13.58 1.35
N HIS A 154 -4.36 -14.18 2.27
CA HIS A 154 -2.91 -13.97 2.44
C HIS A 154 -2.09 -14.72 1.37
N TYR A 155 -2.50 -15.95 1.06
CA TYR A 155 -1.82 -16.83 0.12
C TYR A 155 -2.30 -16.70 -1.33
N TYR A 156 -3.33 -15.89 -1.58
CA TYR A 156 -3.79 -15.58 -2.93
C TYR A 156 -2.78 -14.71 -3.66
N ASP A 157 -2.13 -15.26 -4.70
CA ASP A 157 -1.16 -14.51 -5.53
C ASP A 157 -1.87 -13.73 -6.64
N ARG A 158 -2.61 -14.42 -7.49
CA ARG A 158 -3.26 -13.80 -8.64
C ARG A 158 -4.41 -14.63 -9.20
N MET A 159 -5.10 -14.02 -10.15
CA MET A 159 -6.15 -14.65 -10.93
C MET A 159 -5.79 -14.64 -12.41
N TYR A 160 -6.10 -15.72 -13.11
CA TYR A 160 -5.93 -15.84 -14.55
C TYR A 160 -7.28 -15.94 -15.25
N PRO A 161 -7.53 -15.16 -16.34
CA PRO A 161 -6.63 -14.17 -16.93
C PRO A 161 -6.36 -12.99 -15.98
N SER A 162 -5.14 -12.44 -16.00
CA SER A 162 -4.75 -11.30 -15.15
C SER A 162 -5.04 -9.94 -15.82
N GLN A 163 -5.50 -9.95 -17.06
CA GLN A 163 -5.75 -8.77 -17.91
C GLN A 163 -7.11 -8.89 -18.59
N ASP A 164 -7.72 -7.75 -18.91
CA ASP A 164 -9.01 -7.69 -19.61
C ASP A 164 -8.83 -7.72 -21.14
N VAL A 165 -7.68 -7.25 -21.62
CA VAL A 165 -7.37 -7.14 -23.06
C VAL A 165 -5.97 -7.67 -23.34
N ALA A 166 -5.82 -8.36 -24.45
CA ALA A 166 -4.54 -8.84 -24.93
C ALA A 166 -3.75 -7.71 -25.59
N SER A 167 -3.03 -6.91 -24.78
CA SER A 167 -2.08 -5.90 -25.28
C SER A 167 -0.70 -6.46 -25.59
N SER A 168 -0.41 -7.68 -25.11
CA SER A 168 0.82 -8.44 -25.32
C SER A 168 0.55 -9.91 -25.00
N ILE A 169 1.57 -10.78 -25.11
CA ILE A 169 1.50 -12.15 -24.61
C ILE A 169 1.28 -12.07 -23.08
N GLY A 170 0.06 -12.38 -22.64
CA GLY A 170 -0.37 -12.29 -21.24
C GLY A 170 0.43 -13.21 -20.29
N ASN A 171 -0.02 -13.29 -19.05
CA ASN A 171 0.59 -14.19 -18.07
C ASN A 171 0.21 -15.65 -18.36
N LEU A 172 1.18 -16.53 -18.18
CA LEU A 172 1.12 -17.96 -18.42
C LEU A 172 0.81 -18.68 -17.10
N ILE A 173 -0.10 -19.65 -17.11
CA ILE A 173 -0.27 -20.61 -16.03
C ILE A 173 0.23 -21.99 -16.48
N ALA A 174 0.90 -22.73 -15.59
CA ALA A 174 1.30 -24.10 -15.86
C ALA A 174 0.06 -25.00 -16.02
N LEU A 175 0.10 -25.91 -16.98
CA LEU A 175 -0.93 -26.94 -17.12
C LEU A 175 -0.82 -27.95 -15.97
N PRO A 176 -1.97 -28.45 -15.46
CA PRO A 176 -1.99 -29.54 -14.50
C PRO A 176 -1.52 -30.87 -15.11
N LEU A 177 -1.38 -31.86 -14.27
CA LEU A 177 -1.04 -33.26 -14.63
C LEU A 177 0.36 -33.42 -15.21
N GLN A 178 1.32 -32.60 -14.78
CA GLN A 178 2.72 -32.76 -15.16
C GLN A 178 3.31 -34.02 -14.54
N GLY A 179 3.77 -34.95 -15.36
CA GLY A 179 4.07 -36.32 -14.94
C GLY A 179 5.13 -36.47 -13.87
N GLN A 180 6.17 -35.63 -13.86
CA GLN A 180 7.19 -35.70 -12.81
C GLN A 180 6.62 -35.22 -11.44
N ALA A 181 5.81 -34.16 -11.43
CA ALA A 181 5.18 -33.64 -10.22
C ALA A 181 4.10 -34.61 -9.69
N LEU A 182 3.38 -35.30 -10.59
CA LEU A 182 2.39 -36.32 -10.21
C LEU A 182 2.98 -37.46 -9.37
N LYS A 183 4.24 -37.83 -9.61
CA LYS A 183 4.93 -38.86 -8.81
C LYS A 183 5.03 -38.49 -7.32
N SER A 184 5.00 -37.20 -7.02
CA SER A 184 5.02 -36.66 -5.65
C SER A 184 3.64 -36.19 -5.18
N GLY A 185 2.56 -36.53 -5.89
CA GLY A 185 1.20 -36.11 -5.58
C GLY A 185 0.90 -34.63 -5.86
N ASN A 186 1.79 -33.96 -6.60
CA ASN A 186 1.65 -32.56 -7.02
C ASN A 186 1.16 -32.45 -8.46
N SER A 187 0.75 -31.25 -8.90
CA SER A 187 0.12 -31.02 -10.21
C SER A 187 -1.12 -31.91 -10.44
N ALA A 188 -1.79 -32.30 -9.37
CA ALA A 188 -2.92 -33.20 -9.32
C ALA A 188 -4.17 -32.50 -8.80
N PHE A 189 -5.32 -32.84 -9.37
CA PHE A 189 -6.61 -32.44 -8.79
C PHE A 189 -6.85 -33.20 -7.49
N VAL A 190 -7.32 -32.49 -6.47
CA VAL A 190 -7.46 -32.99 -5.11
C VAL A 190 -8.91 -32.84 -4.61
N ASP A 191 -9.32 -33.79 -3.76
CA ASP A 191 -10.60 -33.76 -3.09
C ASP A 191 -10.64 -32.75 -1.92
N LYS A 192 -11.74 -32.77 -1.12
CA LYS A 192 -11.91 -31.91 0.04
C LYS A 192 -10.96 -32.21 1.20
N ASN A 193 -10.37 -33.39 1.20
CA ASN A 193 -9.37 -33.84 2.18
C ASN A 193 -7.95 -33.69 1.67
N TRP A 194 -7.78 -32.97 0.55
CA TRP A 194 -6.50 -32.77 -0.12
C TRP A 194 -5.83 -34.03 -0.65
N ASN A 195 -6.58 -35.13 -0.81
CA ASN A 195 -6.12 -36.34 -1.45
C ASN A 195 -6.26 -36.20 -2.97
N ALA A 196 -5.23 -36.62 -3.71
CA ALA A 196 -5.31 -36.69 -5.18
C ALA A 196 -6.41 -37.68 -5.60
N TYR A 197 -7.27 -37.28 -6.55
CA TYR A 197 -8.25 -38.20 -7.10
C TYR A 197 -7.55 -39.40 -7.77
N PRO A 198 -8.06 -40.63 -7.59
CA PRO A 198 -7.46 -41.84 -8.21
C PRO A 198 -7.42 -41.77 -9.74
N ASP A 199 -8.50 -41.25 -10.35
CA ASP A 199 -8.58 -41.01 -11.79
C ASP A 199 -8.71 -39.51 -12.07
N GLN A 200 -7.58 -38.91 -12.42
CA GLN A 200 -7.48 -37.48 -12.72
C GLN A 200 -8.22 -37.09 -14.00
N TRP A 201 -8.29 -38.03 -14.97
CA TRP A 201 -8.95 -37.79 -16.24
C TRP A 201 -10.46 -37.87 -16.11
N ASP A 202 -10.95 -38.80 -15.32
CA ASP A 202 -12.39 -38.89 -15.02
C ASP A 202 -12.92 -37.61 -14.39
N ILE A 203 -12.22 -37.10 -13.39
CA ILE A 203 -12.58 -35.83 -12.76
C ILE A 203 -12.57 -34.67 -13.76
N LEU A 204 -11.52 -34.55 -14.58
CA LEU A 204 -11.41 -33.45 -15.54
C LEU A 204 -12.45 -33.53 -16.67
N LEU A 205 -12.76 -34.72 -17.17
CA LEU A 205 -13.61 -34.91 -18.34
C LEU A 205 -15.09 -35.09 -18.01
N ASN A 206 -15.39 -35.81 -16.94
CA ASN A 206 -16.75 -36.25 -16.63
C ASN A 206 -17.37 -35.52 -15.45
N HIS A 207 -16.58 -34.99 -14.51
CA HIS A 207 -17.08 -34.34 -13.30
C HIS A 207 -16.81 -32.83 -13.24
N THR A 208 -16.29 -32.25 -14.32
CA THR A 208 -16.07 -30.79 -14.42
C THR A 208 -17.32 -30.12 -14.95
N GLU A 209 -18.02 -29.40 -14.08
CA GLU A 209 -19.09 -28.51 -14.51
C GLU A 209 -18.53 -27.22 -15.12
N LYS A 210 -19.18 -26.77 -16.20
CA LYS A 210 -18.79 -25.56 -16.91
C LYS A 210 -19.91 -24.53 -16.82
N LEU A 211 -19.56 -23.29 -16.45
CA LEU A 211 -20.51 -22.20 -16.40
C LEU A 211 -20.79 -21.63 -17.79
N SER A 212 -22.01 -21.27 -18.07
CA SER A 212 -22.39 -20.46 -19.22
C SER A 212 -22.21 -18.96 -18.92
N LEU A 213 -22.32 -18.13 -19.93
CA LEU A 213 -22.31 -16.68 -19.77
C LEU A 213 -23.49 -16.24 -18.90
N GLU A 214 -24.64 -16.83 -19.14
CA GLU A 214 -25.90 -16.57 -18.42
C GLU A 214 -25.77 -16.93 -16.93
N ASP A 215 -25.15 -18.08 -16.60
CA ASP A 215 -24.90 -18.49 -15.22
C ASP A 215 -24.04 -17.45 -14.48
N ILE A 216 -22.99 -16.94 -15.14
CA ILE A 216 -22.11 -15.92 -14.57
C ILE A 216 -22.86 -14.61 -14.31
N GLU A 217 -23.65 -14.14 -15.29
CA GLU A 217 -24.41 -12.90 -15.18
C GLU A 217 -25.49 -13.01 -14.10
N GLU A 218 -26.16 -14.17 -13.97
CA GLU A 218 -27.14 -14.43 -12.92
C GLU A 218 -26.51 -14.39 -11.52
N HIS A 219 -25.39 -15.09 -11.32
CA HIS A 219 -24.65 -15.03 -10.05
C HIS A 219 -24.21 -13.62 -9.71
N MET A 220 -23.65 -12.88 -10.68
CA MET A 220 -23.21 -11.51 -10.45
C MET A 220 -24.37 -10.59 -10.07
N LYS A 221 -25.51 -10.70 -10.75
CA LYS A 221 -26.71 -9.92 -10.45
C LYS A 221 -27.24 -10.25 -9.05
N LYS A 222 -27.35 -11.54 -8.71
CA LYS A 222 -27.76 -12.00 -7.38
C LYS A 222 -26.85 -11.44 -6.28
N TRP A 223 -25.54 -11.56 -6.46
CA TRP A 223 -24.57 -11.12 -5.45
C TRP A 223 -24.48 -9.61 -5.32
N GLN A 224 -24.62 -8.88 -6.42
CA GLN A 224 -24.73 -7.43 -6.39
C GLN A 224 -25.99 -6.98 -5.64
N THR A 225 -27.10 -7.70 -5.79
CA THR A 225 -28.36 -7.44 -5.05
C THR A 225 -28.18 -7.76 -3.56
N GLU A 226 -27.59 -8.91 -3.21
CA GLU A 226 -27.32 -9.30 -1.82
C GLU A 226 -26.34 -8.32 -1.13
N LEU A 227 -25.31 -7.87 -1.85
CA LEU A 227 -24.37 -6.84 -1.36
C LEU A 227 -25.06 -5.49 -1.19
N ALA A 228 -25.98 -5.18 -2.10
CA ALA A 228 -26.79 -3.98 -2.03
C ALA A 228 -27.75 -4.02 -0.82
N GLU A 229 -28.40 -5.13 -0.59
CA GLU A 229 -29.29 -5.36 0.55
C GLU A 229 -28.53 -5.34 1.88
N LYS A 230 -27.39 -6.05 1.98
CA LYS A 230 -26.53 -6.03 3.19
C LYS A 230 -25.94 -4.66 3.49
N LYS A 231 -25.68 -3.84 2.47
CA LYS A 231 -25.19 -2.46 2.60
C LYS A 231 -26.33 -1.44 2.65
N GLY A 232 -27.59 -1.87 2.61
CA GLY A 232 -28.76 -0.98 2.54
C GLY A 232 -28.83 -0.18 1.23
N ILE A 233 -28.25 -0.70 0.15
CA ILE A 233 -28.24 -0.08 -1.18
C ILE A 233 -29.40 -0.67 -1.99
N VAL A 234 -30.31 0.16 -2.40
CA VAL A 234 -31.48 -0.20 -3.23
C VAL A 234 -31.10 -0.16 -4.72
N SER A 235 -31.81 -0.91 -5.59
CA SER A 235 -31.54 -1.00 -7.02
C SER A 235 -31.43 0.38 -7.71
N LEU A 236 -30.72 0.46 -8.84
CA LEU A 236 -30.47 1.72 -9.57
C LEU A 236 -31.76 2.48 -9.88
N GLU A 237 -32.87 1.79 -10.15
CA GLU A 237 -34.18 2.36 -10.43
C GLU A 237 -34.87 2.93 -9.17
N ALA A 238 -34.69 2.28 -8.03
CA ALA A 238 -35.14 2.81 -6.74
C ALA A 238 -34.22 3.92 -6.21
N LEU A 239 -32.97 4.00 -6.69
CA LEU A 239 -32.03 5.09 -6.41
C LEU A 239 -32.38 6.39 -7.14
N GLN A 240 -33.09 6.32 -8.27
CA GLN A 240 -33.55 7.49 -9.01
C GLN A 240 -34.78 8.14 -8.39
N SER A 241 -35.57 7.39 -7.62
CA SER A 241 -36.82 7.83 -6.99
C SER A 241 -36.71 8.22 -5.52
N ARG A 242 -35.57 7.96 -4.85
CA ARG A 242 -35.34 8.31 -3.43
C ARG A 242 -34.37 9.47 -3.27
N PRO A 243 -34.48 10.28 -2.20
CA PRO A 243 -33.46 11.25 -1.85
C PRO A 243 -32.14 10.50 -1.72
N LYS A 244 -31.18 10.84 -2.58
CA LYS A 244 -29.88 10.18 -2.79
C LYS A 244 -29.19 9.90 -1.46
N PRO A 245 -29.16 8.61 -0.96
CA PRO A 245 -28.57 8.26 0.34
C PRO A 245 -27.09 8.60 0.44
N TRP A 246 -26.38 8.66 -0.71
CA TRP A 246 -25.00 9.14 -0.80
C TRP A 246 -24.84 10.63 -0.54
N LYS A 247 -25.95 11.41 -0.48
CA LYS A 247 -25.94 12.81 0.00
C LYS A 247 -26.11 12.92 1.51
N LYS A 248 -26.62 11.88 2.18
CA LYS A 248 -26.41 11.73 3.61
C LYS A 248 -24.96 11.30 3.75
N LYS A 249 -24.09 12.25 4.10
CA LYS A 249 -22.77 11.91 4.64
C LYS A 249 -23.01 10.81 5.66
N ASP A 250 -22.37 9.65 5.51
CA ASP A 250 -22.17 8.70 6.62
C ASP A 250 -21.31 9.41 7.65
N GLY A 251 -21.90 10.40 8.31
CA GLY A 251 -21.25 11.26 9.28
C GLY A 251 -21.27 10.59 10.66
N PHE A 252 -20.51 11.15 11.57
CA PHE A 252 -20.57 10.79 12.98
C PHE A 252 -21.98 10.96 13.49
N VAL A 253 -22.39 10.14 14.46
CA VAL A 253 -23.68 10.21 15.13
C VAL A 253 -23.45 10.27 16.63
N LYS A 254 -24.14 11.17 17.32
CA LYS A 254 -23.99 11.38 18.77
C LYS A 254 -24.17 10.10 19.59
N SER A 255 -25.10 9.24 19.17
CA SER A 255 -25.37 7.96 19.84
C SER A 255 -24.23 6.93 19.76
N ASP A 256 -23.22 7.15 18.92
CA ASP A 256 -22.06 6.27 18.80
C ASP A 256 -20.99 6.55 19.87
N VAL A 257 -21.21 7.54 20.75
CA VAL A 257 -20.31 7.91 21.85
C VAL A 257 -21.06 7.87 23.18
N VAL A 258 -20.50 7.17 24.15
CA VAL A 258 -21.00 7.16 25.53
C VAL A 258 -20.23 8.23 26.32
N GLY A 259 -20.87 9.37 26.60
CA GLY A 259 -20.22 10.50 27.26
C GLY A 259 -19.41 11.38 26.30
N LYS A 260 -18.14 11.64 26.60
CA LYS A 260 -17.24 12.50 25.83
C LYS A 260 -16.22 11.66 25.06
N MET A 261 -15.86 12.11 23.86
CA MET A 261 -14.73 11.54 23.12
C MET A 261 -13.42 12.13 23.63
N HIS A 262 -12.46 11.30 24.00
CA HIS A 262 -11.14 11.75 24.44
C HIS A 262 -10.15 11.69 23.29
N ILE A 263 -9.52 12.83 23.00
CA ILE A 263 -8.58 13.02 21.91
C ILE A 263 -7.25 13.50 22.49
N VAL A 264 -6.17 12.78 22.21
CA VAL A 264 -4.82 13.17 22.64
C VAL A 264 -4.01 13.57 21.40
N LEU A 265 -3.40 14.75 21.45
CA LEU A 265 -2.50 15.23 20.40
C LEU A 265 -1.06 14.91 20.78
N GLY A 266 -0.37 14.23 19.90
CA GLY A 266 1.04 13.87 20.01
C GLY A 266 1.71 13.89 18.63
N ASP A 267 2.51 12.87 18.35
CA ASP A 267 3.06 12.59 17.00
C ASP A 267 1.95 12.19 16.00
N GLY A 268 0.76 11.94 16.46
CA GLY A 268 -0.51 11.72 15.76
C GLY A 268 -1.67 12.29 16.56
N ILE A 269 -2.88 11.97 16.15
CA ILE A 269 -4.11 12.19 16.89
C ILE A 269 -4.54 10.83 17.42
N TYR A 270 -4.57 10.67 18.72
CA TYR A 270 -4.98 9.45 19.41
C TYR A 270 -6.42 9.63 19.91
N VAL A 271 -7.32 8.81 19.41
CA VAL A 271 -8.72 8.79 19.84
C VAL A 271 -8.94 7.55 20.69
N ASP A 272 -9.32 7.76 21.95
CA ASP A 272 -9.65 6.67 22.87
C ASP A 272 -10.89 5.92 22.38
N THR A 273 -10.79 4.59 22.29
CA THR A 273 -11.87 3.74 21.76
C THR A 273 -12.85 3.25 22.82
N LEU A 274 -12.54 3.43 24.10
CA LEU A 274 -13.30 2.83 25.21
C LEU A 274 -14.78 3.20 25.18
N ASN A 275 -15.10 4.46 24.85
CA ASN A 275 -16.45 4.99 24.85
C ASN A 275 -17.07 5.08 23.45
N LEU A 276 -16.45 4.48 22.43
CA LEU A 276 -16.86 4.59 21.04
C LEU A 276 -17.47 3.30 20.52
N MET A 277 -18.64 3.39 19.89
CA MET A 277 -19.20 2.26 19.16
C MET A 277 -18.33 1.86 17.96
N PRO A 278 -18.29 0.57 17.58
CA PRO A 278 -17.47 0.07 16.47
C PRO A 278 -17.69 0.81 15.15
N ARG A 279 -18.92 1.28 14.91
CA ARG A 279 -19.27 2.07 13.73
C ARG A 279 -18.45 3.36 13.65
N LEU A 280 -18.41 4.13 14.74
CA LEU A 280 -17.65 5.39 14.81
C LEU A 280 -16.14 5.14 14.74
N GLN A 281 -15.65 4.10 15.41
CA GLN A 281 -14.25 3.70 15.31
C GLN A 281 -13.84 3.44 13.83
N ASN A 282 -14.69 2.74 13.06
CA ASN A 282 -14.44 2.49 11.63
C ASN A 282 -14.51 3.77 10.80
N GLN A 283 -15.39 4.70 11.14
CA GLN A 283 -15.44 6.01 10.47
C GLN A 283 -14.17 6.83 10.74
N ILE A 284 -13.66 6.83 11.97
CA ILE A 284 -12.39 7.48 12.33
C ILE A 284 -11.22 6.84 11.55
N ARG A 285 -11.18 5.50 11.47
CA ARG A 285 -10.15 4.81 10.64
C ARG A 285 -10.27 5.20 9.17
N SER A 286 -11.48 5.30 8.64
CA SER A 286 -11.71 5.66 7.23
C SER A 286 -11.26 7.09 6.90
N MET A 287 -11.23 8.01 7.88
CA MET A 287 -10.66 9.35 7.67
C MET A 287 -9.16 9.31 7.33
N ALA A 288 -8.44 8.30 7.83
CA ALA A 288 -7.01 8.09 7.59
C ALA A 288 -6.73 7.12 6.43
N ALA A 289 -7.76 6.70 5.71
CA ALA A 289 -7.64 5.82 4.55
C ALA A 289 -7.95 6.58 3.26
N PHE A 290 -7.19 6.28 2.21
CA PHE A 290 -7.41 6.85 0.89
C PHE A 290 -7.09 5.82 -0.20
N ASP A 291 -7.69 6.01 -1.37
CA ASP A 291 -7.47 5.14 -2.52
C ASP A 291 -6.00 5.11 -2.93
N ASN A 292 -5.47 3.90 -3.14
CA ASN A 292 -4.09 3.72 -3.59
C ASN A 292 -3.96 3.99 -5.09
N PRO A 293 -3.32 5.10 -5.51
CA PRO A 293 -3.21 5.45 -6.92
C PRO A 293 -2.49 4.38 -7.75
N ILE A 294 -1.51 3.68 -7.14
CA ILE A 294 -0.76 2.61 -7.81
C ILE A 294 -1.67 1.41 -8.09
N PHE A 295 -2.51 1.04 -7.11
CA PHE A 295 -3.49 -0.03 -7.29
C PHE A 295 -4.43 0.27 -8.47
N TYR A 296 -5.03 1.45 -8.49
CA TYR A 296 -5.97 1.83 -9.55
C TYR A 296 -5.30 2.04 -10.90
N LYS A 297 -4.06 2.54 -10.91
CA LYS A 297 -3.22 2.62 -12.12
C LYS A 297 -2.94 1.22 -12.67
N ASN A 298 -2.48 0.30 -11.82
CA ASN A 298 -2.20 -1.08 -12.20
C ASN A 298 -3.48 -1.77 -12.68
N LYS A 299 -4.59 -1.61 -11.94
CA LYS A 299 -5.90 -2.15 -12.32
C LYS A 299 -6.34 -1.68 -13.71
N ARG A 300 -6.16 -0.38 -14.01
CA ARG A 300 -6.47 0.20 -15.33
C ARG A 300 -5.57 -0.33 -16.44
N LEU A 301 -4.29 -0.60 -16.13
CA LEU A 301 -3.30 -1.11 -17.06
C LEU A 301 -3.28 -2.65 -17.15
N GLY A 302 -4.10 -3.35 -16.36
CA GLY A 302 -4.13 -4.81 -16.30
C GLY A 302 -2.92 -5.44 -15.64
N TYR A 303 -2.16 -4.67 -14.83
CA TYR A 303 -1.03 -5.18 -14.07
C TYR A 303 -1.46 -5.82 -12.74
N SER A 304 -0.67 -6.79 -12.27
CA SER A 304 -0.88 -7.40 -10.95
C SER A 304 -0.75 -6.37 -9.84
N ASN A 305 -1.67 -6.45 -8.87
CA ASN A 305 -1.67 -5.64 -7.65
C ASN A 305 -1.24 -6.44 -6.41
N TYR A 306 -0.51 -7.52 -6.59
CA TYR A 306 -0.12 -8.45 -5.53
C TYR A 306 0.44 -7.77 -4.26
N TYR A 307 1.24 -6.72 -4.43
CA TYR A 307 1.80 -5.94 -3.32
C TYR A 307 1.07 -4.61 -3.05
N ASN A 308 -0.04 -4.35 -3.73
CA ASN A 308 -0.73 -3.08 -3.64
C ASN A 308 -2.17 -3.29 -3.18
N PHE A 309 -2.47 -2.86 -1.97
CA PHE A 309 -3.85 -2.82 -1.49
C PHE A 309 -4.63 -1.70 -2.20
N SER A 310 -5.94 -1.85 -2.33
CA SER A 310 -6.82 -0.84 -2.96
C SER A 310 -6.88 0.48 -2.19
N ALA A 311 -6.63 0.43 -0.89
CA ALA A 311 -6.57 1.59 -0.01
C ALA A 311 -5.27 1.59 0.80
N ILE A 312 -4.75 2.80 1.04
CA ILE A 312 -3.63 3.04 1.95
C ILE A 312 -4.22 3.57 3.25
N TYR A 313 -3.94 2.89 4.35
CA TYR A 313 -4.32 3.32 5.69
C TYR A 313 -3.11 3.92 6.41
N MET A 314 -3.16 5.22 6.71
CA MET A 314 -2.10 5.96 7.40
C MET A 314 -2.29 6.02 8.91
N GLY A 315 -3.35 5.39 9.40
CA GLY A 315 -3.61 5.25 10.83
C GLY A 315 -2.98 3.99 11.42
N LYS A 316 -3.11 3.83 12.73
CA LYS A 316 -2.69 2.65 13.46
C LYS A 316 -3.56 2.46 14.71
N ASP A 317 -3.91 1.24 15.05
CA ASP A 317 -4.54 0.93 16.33
C ASP A 317 -3.45 0.59 17.34
N ILE A 318 -3.41 1.25 18.49
CA ILE A 318 -2.38 1.09 19.53
C ILE A 318 -3.06 1.15 20.91
N ASP A 319 -2.97 0.06 21.66
CA ASP A 319 -3.33 0.00 23.09
C ASP A 319 -4.69 0.67 23.45
N GLY A 320 -5.73 0.38 22.67
CA GLY A 320 -7.07 0.94 22.88
C GLY A 320 -7.30 2.33 22.28
N TYR A 321 -6.35 2.84 21.52
CA TYR A 321 -6.46 4.09 20.78
C TYR A 321 -6.43 3.86 19.26
N ILE A 322 -7.18 4.67 18.53
CA ILE A 322 -7.02 4.82 17.09
C ILE A 322 -6.12 6.04 16.86
N ARG A 323 -4.90 5.79 16.34
CA ARG A 323 -3.98 6.86 15.94
C ARG A 323 -4.21 7.21 14.49
N ILE A 324 -4.49 8.47 14.18
CA ILE A 324 -4.64 9.01 12.83
C ILE A 324 -3.66 10.17 12.59
N PRO A 325 -3.36 10.51 11.32
CA PRO A 325 -2.46 11.61 10.99
C PRO A 325 -2.92 12.96 11.54
N ARG A 326 -1.97 13.78 11.95
CA ARG A 326 -2.20 15.10 12.60
C ARG A 326 -3.00 16.07 11.73
N GLY A 327 -2.84 16.02 10.40
CA GLY A 327 -3.55 16.86 9.46
C GLY A 327 -5.08 16.64 9.45
N LEU A 328 -5.57 15.58 10.08
CA LEU A 328 -7.01 15.27 10.18
C LEU A 328 -7.70 15.89 11.40
N ARG A 329 -6.98 16.66 12.25
CA ARG A 329 -7.53 17.25 13.46
C ARG A 329 -8.79 18.08 13.20
N ASP A 330 -8.70 19.02 12.27
CA ASP A 330 -9.81 19.93 12.00
C ASP A 330 -11.01 19.19 11.39
N ASN A 331 -10.76 18.21 10.53
CA ASN A 331 -11.82 17.35 10.00
C ASN A 331 -12.49 16.53 11.10
N LEU A 332 -11.71 15.92 12.01
CA LEU A 332 -12.23 15.17 13.15
C LEU A 332 -13.09 16.07 14.05
N CYS A 333 -12.55 17.23 14.44
CA CYS A 333 -13.26 18.19 15.29
C CYS A 333 -14.53 18.74 14.63
N THR A 334 -14.49 19.00 13.32
CA THR A 334 -15.66 19.46 12.55
C THR A 334 -16.73 18.37 12.52
N SER A 335 -16.35 17.12 12.23
CA SER A 335 -17.28 15.99 12.25
C SER A 335 -17.92 15.76 13.62
N CYS A 336 -17.15 15.93 14.72
CA CYS A 336 -17.71 15.87 16.07
C CYS A 336 -18.72 16.99 16.32
N LYS A 337 -18.40 18.23 15.95
CA LYS A 337 -19.29 19.40 16.11
C LYS A 337 -20.58 19.24 15.30
N GLU A 338 -20.48 18.83 14.04
CA GLU A 338 -21.64 18.60 13.16
C GLU A 338 -22.57 17.51 13.71
N ALA A 339 -22.00 16.50 14.38
CA ALA A 339 -22.75 15.40 15.01
C ALA A 339 -23.25 15.72 16.44
N GLY A 340 -22.86 16.87 17.02
CA GLY A 340 -23.16 17.20 18.41
C GLY A 340 -22.45 16.31 19.43
N ILE A 341 -21.28 15.73 19.06
CA ILE A 341 -20.44 14.92 19.93
C ILE A 341 -19.56 15.85 20.77
N GLU A 342 -19.67 15.73 22.09
CA GLU A 342 -18.76 16.42 23.01
C GLU A 342 -17.39 15.71 22.99
N TYR A 343 -16.32 16.49 22.95
CA TYR A 343 -14.96 15.96 22.98
C TYR A 343 -14.04 16.81 23.85
N GLU A 344 -13.02 16.16 24.38
CA GLU A 344 -11.94 16.78 25.14
C GLU A 344 -10.61 16.55 24.42
N ILE A 345 -9.78 17.59 24.33
CA ILE A 345 -8.47 17.51 23.71
C ILE A 345 -7.39 17.70 24.76
N ILE A 346 -6.51 16.72 24.88
CA ILE A 346 -5.31 16.77 25.70
C ILE A 346 -4.11 16.94 24.77
N ASP A 347 -3.34 18.01 24.94
CA ASP A 347 -2.21 18.34 24.06
C ASP A 347 -0.87 17.93 24.70
N HIS A 348 -0.29 16.83 24.23
CA HIS A 348 1.03 16.32 24.60
C HIS A 348 2.10 16.60 23.54
N ARG A 349 1.82 17.48 22.60
CA ARG A 349 2.82 17.86 21.59
C ARG A 349 3.97 18.64 22.23
N GLU A 350 5.17 18.43 21.71
CA GLU A 350 6.36 19.14 22.20
C GLU A 350 6.27 20.63 21.84
N LYS A 351 6.23 21.47 22.85
CA LYS A 351 6.14 22.93 22.70
C LYS A 351 7.49 23.55 22.36
N GLY A 352 8.54 22.80 22.62
CA GLY A 352 9.92 23.23 22.44
C GLY A 352 10.38 24.24 23.48
N ARG A 353 11.63 24.62 23.36
CA ARG A 353 12.28 25.65 24.15
C ARG A 353 12.08 27.03 23.49
N PRO A 354 11.67 28.05 24.21
CA PRO A 354 11.71 29.42 23.69
C PRO A 354 13.13 29.83 23.29
N ILE A 355 13.26 30.56 22.18
CA ILE A 355 14.51 31.13 21.70
C ILE A 355 14.36 32.63 21.43
N ARG A 356 15.44 33.39 21.67
CA ARG A 356 15.48 34.82 21.36
C ARG A 356 15.95 34.96 19.91
N VAL A 357 15.01 35.26 19.03
CA VAL A 357 15.23 35.39 17.60
C VAL A 357 14.34 36.47 17.03
N ALA A 358 14.87 37.23 16.08
CA ALA A 358 14.13 38.25 15.34
C ALA A 358 14.39 38.07 13.82
N PHE A 359 13.40 38.42 13.03
CA PHE A 359 13.54 38.42 11.57
C PHE A 359 14.30 39.67 11.12
N ASN A 360 15.27 39.47 10.22
CA ASN A 360 16.10 40.52 9.64
C ASN A 360 15.82 40.61 8.13
N GLY A 361 14.84 41.42 7.76
CA GLY A 361 14.45 41.64 6.38
C GLY A 361 13.00 42.08 6.22
N ASP A 362 12.56 42.25 4.99
CA ASP A 362 11.21 42.62 4.63
C ASP A 362 10.56 41.52 3.78
N LEU A 363 9.34 41.15 4.13
CA LEU A 363 8.56 40.23 3.31
C LEU A 363 7.92 40.97 2.14
N LYS A 364 7.95 40.39 0.96
CA LYS A 364 7.12 40.81 -0.16
C LYS A 364 5.64 40.55 0.19
N THR A 365 4.73 41.33 -0.39
CA THR A 365 3.28 41.21 -0.09
C THR A 365 2.75 39.76 -0.16
N GLN A 366 3.16 39.02 -1.18
CA GLN A 366 2.74 37.59 -1.30
C GLN A 366 3.38 36.68 -0.27
N GLN A 367 4.62 36.97 0.16
CA GLN A 367 5.31 36.23 1.21
C GLN A 367 4.67 36.50 2.57
N ASP A 368 4.32 37.75 2.86
CA ASP A 368 3.60 38.13 4.09
C ASP A 368 2.25 37.43 4.16
N LEU A 369 1.44 37.48 3.08
CA LEU A 369 0.17 36.79 3.04
C LEU A 369 0.32 35.28 3.28
N ALA A 370 1.32 34.64 2.70
CA ALA A 370 1.60 33.24 2.92
C ALA A 370 2.02 32.95 4.36
N ALA A 371 2.88 33.79 4.95
CA ALA A 371 3.33 33.67 6.33
C ALA A 371 2.15 33.81 7.32
N GLN A 372 1.30 34.81 7.15
CA GLN A 372 0.12 35.03 8.00
C GLN A 372 -0.83 33.83 7.94
N ARG A 373 -1.04 33.26 6.74
CA ARG A 373 -1.85 32.05 6.57
C ARG A 373 -1.25 30.84 7.30
N LEU A 374 0.05 30.63 7.25
CA LEU A 374 0.72 29.55 7.96
C LEU A 374 0.70 29.76 9.48
N LEU A 375 0.89 31.00 9.94
CA LEU A 375 0.83 31.36 11.37
C LEU A 375 -0.54 31.13 12.00
N ALA A 376 -1.62 31.18 11.21
CA ALA A 376 -2.98 30.89 11.71
C ALA A 376 -3.17 29.42 12.14
N PHE A 377 -2.27 28.51 11.75
CA PHE A 377 -2.36 27.07 12.02
C PHE A 377 -1.07 26.53 12.63
N ASP A 378 -1.17 25.45 13.39
CA ASP A 378 0.00 24.75 13.95
C ASP A 378 0.75 23.91 12.89
N HIS A 379 0.11 23.63 11.76
CA HIS A 379 0.71 22.88 10.65
C HIS A 379 0.18 23.38 9.30
N GLY A 380 1.00 23.23 8.26
CA GLY A 380 0.62 23.65 6.92
C GLY A 380 1.68 23.34 5.86
N VAL A 381 1.30 23.53 4.60
CA VAL A 381 2.21 23.37 3.46
C VAL A 381 2.18 24.65 2.61
N LEU A 382 3.35 25.24 2.41
CA LEU A 382 3.56 26.33 1.47
C LEU A 382 3.87 25.74 0.08
N SER A 383 2.91 25.84 -0.83
CA SER A 383 3.12 25.56 -2.25
C SER A 383 3.48 26.86 -2.97
N ALA A 384 4.72 27.00 -3.37
CA ALA A 384 5.19 28.20 -4.04
C ALA A 384 6.28 27.87 -5.08
N ALA A 385 6.27 28.58 -6.20
CA ALA A 385 7.24 28.39 -7.29
C ALA A 385 8.69 28.51 -6.81
N THR A 386 9.61 27.99 -7.62
CA THR A 386 11.03 28.22 -7.44
C THR A 386 11.30 29.74 -7.44
N ALA A 387 12.22 30.21 -6.63
CA ALA A 387 12.54 31.64 -6.44
C ALA A 387 11.44 32.51 -5.75
N PHE A 388 10.36 31.94 -5.25
CA PHE A 388 9.38 32.65 -4.40
C PHE A 388 10.02 33.21 -3.12
N GLY A 389 11.11 32.60 -2.63
CA GLY A 389 11.71 32.88 -1.33
C GLY A 389 11.08 32.08 -0.20
N LYS A 390 10.86 30.79 -0.43
CA LYS A 390 10.30 29.85 0.58
C LYS A 390 11.10 29.88 1.88
N THR A 391 12.44 29.91 1.79
CA THR A 391 13.36 29.97 2.93
C THR A 391 13.19 31.25 3.73
N VAL A 392 12.93 32.39 3.07
CA VAL A 392 12.65 33.69 3.71
C VAL A 392 11.37 33.61 4.55
N VAL A 393 10.30 33.04 3.98
CA VAL A 393 9.04 32.82 4.72
C VAL A 393 9.27 31.90 5.91
N CYS A 394 10.04 30.81 5.74
CA CYS A 394 10.39 29.91 6.86
C CYS A 394 11.17 30.63 7.96
N SER A 395 12.15 31.48 7.60
CA SER A 395 12.91 32.29 8.58
C SER A 395 11.98 33.23 9.34
N TYR A 396 11.01 33.85 8.67
CA TYR A 396 9.99 34.67 9.32
C TYR A 396 9.13 33.84 10.29
N LEU A 397 8.69 32.63 9.89
CA LEU A 397 7.93 31.74 10.79
C LEU A 397 8.75 31.36 12.04
N ILE A 398 10.05 31.13 11.92
CA ILE A 398 10.94 30.86 13.07
C ILE A 398 10.96 32.06 14.02
N ALA A 399 11.10 33.26 13.48
CA ALA A 399 11.15 34.49 14.26
C ALA A 399 9.82 34.81 14.96
N GLU A 400 8.68 34.46 14.34
CA GLU A 400 7.35 34.68 14.95
C GLU A 400 6.98 33.61 15.98
N ARG A 401 7.32 32.34 15.72
CA ARG A 401 7.04 31.23 16.66
C ARG A 401 7.96 31.25 17.88
N LYS A 402 9.18 31.72 17.74
CA LYS A 402 10.18 31.90 18.82
C LYS A 402 10.42 30.62 19.63
N VAL A 403 10.42 29.47 18.97
CA VAL A 403 10.72 28.16 19.56
C VAL A 403 11.86 27.50 18.82
N ASN A 404 12.58 26.64 19.52
CA ASN A 404 13.66 25.89 18.89
C ASN A 404 13.16 25.08 17.69
N THR A 405 13.93 25.13 16.62
CA THR A 405 13.48 24.66 15.31
C THR A 405 14.45 23.67 14.68
N LEU A 406 13.89 22.61 14.07
CA LEU A 406 14.62 21.66 13.24
C LEU A 406 14.16 21.79 11.79
N ILE A 407 15.09 21.96 10.87
CA ILE A 407 14.86 21.98 9.43
C ILE A 407 15.32 20.65 8.85
N LEU A 408 14.43 19.94 8.15
CA LEU A 408 14.68 18.66 7.52
C LEU A 408 14.88 18.81 6.02
N LEU A 409 16.01 18.30 5.52
CA LEU A 409 16.42 18.37 4.13
C LEU A 409 16.61 16.98 3.52
N GLN A 410 16.41 16.89 2.21
CA GLN A 410 16.65 15.66 1.41
C GLN A 410 18.03 15.65 0.74
N SER A 411 18.59 16.81 0.43
CA SER A 411 19.86 16.95 -0.30
C SER A 411 20.88 17.74 0.50
N LYS A 412 22.15 17.29 0.39
CA LYS A 412 23.27 17.96 1.04
C LYS A 412 23.52 19.37 0.48
N ASP A 413 23.28 19.55 -0.81
CA ASP A 413 23.55 20.84 -1.48
C ASP A 413 22.67 21.98 -0.94
N LEU A 414 21.48 21.64 -0.44
CA LEU A 414 20.59 22.60 0.21
C LEU A 414 21.03 22.98 1.63
N LEU A 415 21.89 22.19 2.26
CA LEU A 415 22.22 22.39 3.68
C LEU A 415 23.02 23.69 3.90
N GLU A 416 24.04 23.94 3.08
CA GLU A 416 24.84 25.16 3.16
C GLU A 416 23.99 26.37 2.81
N GLN A 417 23.19 26.29 1.77
CA GLN A 417 22.27 27.35 1.37
C GLN A 417 21.30 27.72 2.51
N TRP A 418 20.72 26.71 3.21
CA TRP A 418 19.82 26.96 4.33
C TRP A 418 20.53 27.66 5.48
N VAL A 419 21.75 27.22 5.83
CA VAL A 419 22.53 27.86 6.89
C VAL A 419 22.85 29.32 6.55
N ASP A 420 23.25 29.61 5.31
CA ASP A 420 23.54 30.96 4.85
C ASP A 420 22.29 31.85 4.86
N GLU A 421 21.17 31.36 4.39
CA GLU A 421 19.88 32.09 4.41
C GLU A 421 19.40 32.35 5.85
N LEU A 422 19.54 31.37 6.76
CA LEU A 422 19.20 31.57 8.16
C LEU A 422 20.08 32.65 8.83
N ASN A 423 21.40 32.65 8.58
CA ASN A 423 22.32 33.68 9.08
C ASN A 423 22.00 35.06 8.49
N LYS A 424 21.50 35.14 7.27
CA LYS A 424 21.12 36.38 6.61
C LYS A 424 19.82 36.97 7.13
N PHE A 425 18.79 36.12 7.35
CA PHE A 425 17.45 36.57 7.66
C PHE A 425 17.06 36.47 9.15
N LEU A 426 17.95 35.95 10.01
CA LEU A 426 17.70 35.86 11.44
C LEU A 426 18.79 36.58 12.25
N ILE A 427 18.35 37.34 13.23
CA ILE A 427 19.19 37.80 14.35
C ILE A 427 18.86 36.87 15.53
N ILE A 428 19.84 36.05 15.92
CA ILE A 428 19.65 35.05 16.99
C ILE A 428 20.46 35.51 18.21
N ASP A 429 19.76 35.95 19.25
CA ASP A 429 20.36 36.43 20.53
C ASP A 429 20.42 35.25 21.53
N GLU A 430 21.15 34.19 21.14
CA GLU A 430 21.41 33.01 21.94
C GLU A 430 22.91 32.73 22.01
N GLU A 431 23.35 32.16 23.13
CA GLU A 431 24.76 31.71 23.21
C GLU A 431 24.89 30.28 22.65
N PRO A 432 25.96 30.02 21.87
CA PRO A 432 26.24 28.66 21.43
C PRO A 432 26.38 27.70 22.61
N PRO A 433 25.72 26.55 22.62
CA PRO A 433 25.67 25.65 23.76
C PRO A 433 27.03 24.98 24.04
N ILE A 434 27.25 24.65 25.32
CA ILE A 434 28.40 23.86 25.76
C ILE A 434 28.07 22.38 25.58
N TYR A 435 29.01 21.63 25.06
CA TYR A 435 28.89 20.17 24.90
C TYR A 435 30.12 19.45 25.46
N LYS A 436 29.96 18.21 25.89
CA LYS A 436 31.06 17.35 26.35
C LYS A 436 31.64 16.57 25.17
N THR A 437 32.94 16.65 24.99
CA THR A 437 33.67 15.83 24.02
C THR A 437 33.73 14.37 24.47
N LYS A 438 34.11 13.45 23.59
CA LYS A 438 34.33 12.02 23.94
C LYS A 438 35.36 11.83 25.06
N SER A 439 36.26 12.79 25.26
CA SER A 439 37.24 12.79 26.36
C SER A 439 36.74 13.46 27.64
N GLY A 440 35.46 13.81 27.73
CA GLY A 440 34.85 14.44 28.89
C GLY A 440 35.09 15.95 29.01
N ARG A 441 35.88 16.59 28.13
CA ARG A 441 36.15 18.03 28.16
C ARG A 441 34.94 18.81 27.67
N GLU A 442 34.60 19.88 28.34
CA GLU A 442 33.60 20.84 27.90
C GLU A 442 34.14 21.75 26.82
N LYS A 443 33.37 21.91 25.76
CA LYS A 443 33.62 22.85 24.66
C LYS A 443 32.34 23.57 24.31
N ARG A 444 32.47 24.83 23.88
CA ARG A 444 31.36 25.60 23.35
C ARG A 444 31.23 25.34 21.85
N ARG A 445 30.01 25.26 21.32
CA ARG A 445 29.77 25.23 19.87
C ARG A 445 30.21 26.53 19.24
N ASN A 446 30.59 26.49 17.95
CA ASN A 446 31.04 27.67 17.22
C ASN A 446 29.89 28.50 16.63
N SER A 447 28.68 27.97 16.62
CA SER A 447 27.48 28.58 16.04
C SER A 447 26.26 28.22 16.85
N VAL A 448 25.26 29.07 16.81
CA VAL A 448 23.89 28.82 17.33
C VAL A 448 23.05 28.03 16.32
N ILE A 449 23.45 27.97 15.04
CA ILE A 449 22.86 27.12 14.02
C ILE A 449 23.70 25.84 13.91
N GLY A 450 23.08 24.71 14.18
CA GLY A 450 23.71 23.40 14.13
C GLY A 450 23.42 22.62 12.86
N ILE A 451 24.20 21.58 12.62
CA ILE A 451 24.08 20.73 11.42
C ILE A 451 24.17 19.27 11.83
N LEU A 452 23.28 18.45 11.25
CA LEU A 452 23.35 16.99 11.32
C LEU A 452 23.37 16.38 9.91
N HIS A 453 24.54 15.88 9.51
CA HIS A 453 24.72 15.25 8.21
C HIS A 453 25.85 14.22 8.24
N GLY A 454 25.56 12.96 7.91
CA GLY A 454 26.54 11.87 7.95
C GLY A 454 27.22 11.78 9.32
N ASN A 455 28.55 11.95 9.35
CA ASN A 455 29.33 11.93 10.58
C ASN A 455 29.42 13.31 11.29
N LYS A 456 28.93 14.37 10.65
CA LYS A 456 28.95 15.73 11.22
C LYS A 456 27.74 15.95 12.09
N ASN A 457 27.95 16.08 13.38
CA ASN A 457 26.91 16.40 14.36
C ASN A 457 27.35 17.61 15.19
N THR A 458 26.78 18.76 14.85
CA THR A 458 27.01 20.01 15.56
C THR A 458 25.71 20.58 16.11
N LEU A 459 24.69 19.74 16.33
CA LEU A 459 23.38 20.16 16.83
C LEU A 459 23.51 21.05 18.08
N THR A 460 22.71 22.10 18.11
CA THR A 460 22.67 23.09 19.16
C THR A 460 21.41 23.00 20.02
N GLY A 461 20.33 22.46 19.48
CA GLY A 461 19.01 22.47 20.09
C GLY A 461 18.35 23.86 20.03
N ILE A 462 18.90 24.78 19.22
CA ILE A 462 18.38 26.15 19.02
C ILE A 462 17.71 26.20 17.64
N ILE A 463 18.51 26.32 16.59
CA ILE A 463 18.06 26.16 15.21
C ILE A 463 19.01 25.20 14.55
N ASP A 464 18.51 24.09 14.06
CA ASP A 464 19.31 23.02 13.52
C ASP A 464 18.83 22.60 12.14
N VAL A 465 19.77 22.27 11.27
CA VAL A 465 19.51 21.78 9.90
C VAL A 465 19.98 20.34 9.80
N ALA A 466 19.11 19.43 9.45
CA ALA A 466 19.41 18.00 9.41
C ALA A 466 19.01 17.33 8.11
N MET A 467 19.86 16.43 7.65
CA MET A 467 19.48 15.50 6.60
C MET A 467 18.51 14.44 7.15
N ILE A 468 17.42 14.20 6.46
CA ILE A 468 16.38 13.25 6.91
C ILE A 468 16.94 11.83 7.08
N GLY A 469 17.88 11.42 6.21
CA GLY A 469 18.60 10.15 6.32
C GLY A 469 19.54 10.06 7.52
N SER A 470 19.88 11.19 8.19
CA SER A 470 20.66 11.20 9.43
C SER A 470 19.79 11.12 10.68
N ILE A 471 18.50 11.41 10.54
CA ILE A 471 17.50 11.25 11.61
C ILE A 471 17.05 9.77 11.70
N TYR A 472 16.91 9.10 10.56
CA TYR A 472 16.54 7.68 10.52
C TYR A 472 17.52 6.92 9.63
N SER A 473 18.28 6.03 10.23
CA SER A 473 19.27 5.22 9.51
C SER A 473 19.33 3.81 10.10
N LYS A 474 19.34 2.79 9.23
CA LYS A 474 19.47 1.37 9.62
C LYS A 474 18.46 0.93 10.68
N GLY A 475 17.20 1.36 10.57
CA GLY A 475 16.15 1.03 11.52
C GLY A 475 16.22 1.78 12.87
N LYS A 476 17.20 2.68 13.05
CA LYS A 476 17.34 3.48 14.28
C LYS A 476 16.87 4.90 14.04
N PHE A 477 16.02 5.37 14.92
CA PHE A 477 15.49 6.72 14.96
C PHE A 477 16.26 7.58 15.95
N ASN A 478 16.55 8.82 15.58
CA ASN A 478 17.20 9.77 16.47
C ASN A 478 16.15 10.54 17.27
N GLU A 479 15.98 10.19 18.54
CA GLU A 479 14.99 10.76 19.45
C GLU A 479 15.14 12.29 19.64
N LEU A 480 16.29 12.87 19.30
CA LEU A 480 16.51 14.32 19.40
C LEU A 480 15.50 15.14 18.59
N ILE A 481 14.89 14.58 17.54
CA ILE A 481 13.86 15.27 16.75
C ILE A 481 12.67 15.69 17.63
N ASN A 482 12.38 14.97 18.70
CA ASN A 482 11.25 15.21 19.59
C ASN A 482 11.55 16.26 20.68
N SER A 483 12.70 16.92 20.64
CA SER A 483 13.03 18.03 21.54
C SER A 483 12.76 19.43 20.93
N TYR A 484 12.30 19.48 19.68
CA TYR A 484 12.02 20.73 18.98
C TYR A 484 10.54 21.07 18.99
N GLY A 485 10.23 22.36 19.23
CA GLY A 485 8.85 22.87 19.18
C GLY A 485 8.35 23.10 17.76
N MET A 486 9.28 23.30 16.81
CA MET A 486 8.95 23.44 15.39
C MET A 486 9.83 22.56 14.50
N VAL A 487 9.19 21.93 13.51
CA VAL A 487 9.88 21.19 12.45
C VAL A 487 9.46 21.76 11.09
N LEU A 488 10.43 22.11 10.28
CA LEU A 488 10.26 22.54 8.89
C LEU A 488 10.77 21.45 7.97
N MET A 489 10.05 21.14 6.92
CA MET A 489 10.50 20.20 5.90
C MET A 489 10.56 20.87 4.53
N ASP A 490 11.76 20.97 3.97
CA ASP A 490 11.96 21.45 2.61
C ASP A 490 11.73 20.32 1.61
N GLU A 491 11.25 20.71 0.42
CA GLU A 491 10.84 19.81 -0.65
C GLU A 491 9.92 18.67 -0.13
N CYS A 492 8.88 19.07 0.61
CA CYS A 492 7.98 18.16 1.31
C CYS A 492 7.20 17.20 0.38
N HIS A 493 7.26 17.38 -0.95
CA HIS A 493 6.76 16.40 -1.92
C HIS A 493 7.49 15.05 -1.83
N HIS A 494 8.66 15.00 -1.19
CA HIS A 494 9.37 13.76 -0.87
C HIS A 494 8.86 13.06 0.40
N CYS A 495 7.86 13.60 1.11
CA CYS A 495 7.24 12.96 2.29
C CYS A 495 6.69 11.55 2.01
N GLY A 496 6.40 11.22 0.75
CA GLY A 496 5.95 9.88 0.34
C GLY A 496 7.05 8.81 0.28
N SER A 497 8.32 9.14 0.55
CA SER A 497 9.37 8.11 0.67
C SER A 497 9.29 7.40 2.02
N ASN A 498 9.63 6.11 2.06
CA ASN A 498 9.55 5.32 3.30
C ASN A 498 10.30 5.96 4.47
N THR A 499 11.52 6.46 4.24
CA THR A 499 12.31 7.13 5.29
C THR A 499 11.63 8.41 5.79
N SER A 500 11.06 9.21 4.89
CA SER A 500 10.38 10.45 5.28
C SER A 500 9.08 10.17 6.05
N ILE A 501 8.32 9.15 5.63
CA ILE A 501 7.12 8.71 6.34
C ILE A 501 7.48 8.28 7.77
N GLU A 502 8.49 7.43 7.94
CA GLU A 502 8.94 6.95 9.26
C GLU A 502 9.39 8.10 10.17
N VAL A 503 10.10 9.09 9.63
CA VAL A 503 10.53 10.27 10.40
C VAL A 503 9.31 11.12 10.77
N MET A 504 8.50 11.51 9.79
CA MET A 504 7.39 12.43 10.02
C MET A 504 6.28 11.87 10.90
N GLN A 505 6.09 10.54 10.90
CA GLN A 505 5.15 9.87 11.81
C GLN A 505 5.58 9.91 13.28
N LYS A 506 6.86 10.16 13.57
CA LYS A 506 7.41 10.22 14.93
C LYS A 506 7.67 11.65 15.41
N VAL A 507 7.45 12.65 14.57
CA VAL A 507 7.62 14.06 14.95
C VAL A 507 6.52 14.46 15.93
N ASN A 508 6.91 14.84 17.15
CA ASN A 508 5.98 15.32 18.19
C ASN A 508 5.95 16.85 18.33
N ALA A 509 6.68 17.61 17.52
CA ALA A 509 6.72 19.06 17.55
C ALA A 509 5.32 19.68 17.43
N ARG A 510 5.05 20.77 18.15
CA ARG A 510 3.77 21.47 18.05
C ARG A 510 3.57 22.03 16.65
N TYR A 511 4.59 22.69 16.09
CA TYR A 511 4.52 23.34 14.80
C TYR A 511 5.22 22.49 13.73
N ILE A 512 4.50 22.20 12.63
CA ILE A 512 5.08 21.47 11.50
C ILE A 512 4.69 22.14 10.21
N TYR A 513 5.68 22.61 9.44
CA TYR A 513 5.43 23.22 8.14
C TYR A 513 6.26 22.54 7.05
N GLY A 514 5.63 22.31 5.92
CA GLY A 514 6.30 21.84 4.71
C GLY A 514 6.39 22.93 3.65
N VAL A 515 7.45 22.95 2.87
CA VAL A 515 7.57 23.84 1.71
C VAL A 515 7.92 23.03 0.46
N SER A 516 7.30 23.36 -0.67
CA SER A 516 7.62 22.73 -1.96
C SER A 516 7.12 23.58 -3.13
N ALA A 517 7.78 23.43 -4.27
CA ALA A 517 7.27 23.97 -5.54
C ALA A 517 6.15 23.09 -6.14
N THR A 518 6.18 21.79 -5.88
CA THR A 518 5.28 20.78 -6.43
C THR A 518 4.74 19.87 -5.34
N PRO A 519 3.74 20.32 -4.53
CA PRO A 519 3.28 19.58 -3.36
C PRO A 519 2.53 18.29 -3.70
N LYS A 520 2.08 18.13 -4.96
CA LYS A 520 1.44 16.90 -5.44
C LYS A 520 2.39 16.16 -6.36
N ARG A 521 2.64 14.88 -6.08
CA ARG A 521 3.15 13.94 -7.08
C ARG A 521 1.97 13.50 -7.94
N GLY A 522 2.09 13.68 -9.27
CA GLY A 522 1.11 13.25 -10.25
C GLY A 522 0.95 11.73 -10.32
#